data_85654960e67db3febeebc36ef7ebbd61
#
_entry.id   85654960e67db3febeebc36ef7ebbd61
#
_cell.length_a   1.000
_cell.length_b   1.000
_cell.length_c   1.000
_cell.angle_alpha   90.00
_cell.angle_beta   90.00
_cell.angle_gamma   90.00
#
_symmetry.space_group_name_H-M   'P 1'
#
loop_
_entity.id
_entity.type
_entity.pdbx_description
1 polymer ?
#
loop_
_entity_poly.entity_id
_entity_poly.type
_entity_poly.pdbx_seq_one_letter_code
_entity_poly.pdbx_strand_id
1 'polypeptide(L)'
;GSSLTGLEAISDGVALFQQPEHVNARRTLFIMSGLLGSLVLGVSWFAHRIHAMPYESGTPTVISQIAKTIVGDGVFGQTMFVLVQAATMLILFAGANTTYSAFPLLCNFVATDGYLPRQLTKRGHRLAFSNGILLLSGGGIFLVLFTAGSVEHLVAFYALGVFTGFTLAGFGMVRHALRNKE
;
A
#
# COMPACT_ATOMS: atom_id res chain seq x y z
N GLY A 1 0.94 3.36 -9.37
CA GLY A 1 -0.24 2.85 -8.61
C GLY A 1 0.09 2.70 -7.14
N SER A 2 0.98 1.79 -6.75
CA SER A 2 1.23 1.47 -5.33
C SER A 2 1.76 2.66 -4.52
N SER A 3 2.49 3.57 -5.13
CA SER A 3 2.93 4.80 -4.47
C SER A 3 1.80 5.74 -4.07
N LEU A 4 0.66 5.68 -4.74
CA LEU A 4 -0.49 6.55 -4.48
C LEU A 4 -1.39 6.03 -3.34
N THR A 5 -1.36 4.74 -3.03
CA THR A 5 -2.19 4.17 -1.97
C THR A 5 -1.83 4.69 -0.57
N GLY A 6 -0.55 5.03 -0.34
CA GLY A 6 -0.14 5.69 0.91
C GLY A 6 -0.70 7.10 1.07
N LEU A 7 -0.89 7.84 -0.02
CA LEU A 7 -1.51 9.16 -0.02
C LEU A 7 -3.03 9.07 0.20
N GLU A 8 -3.67 8.04 -0.38
CA GLU A 8 -5.09 7.75 -0.17
C GLU A 8 -5.41 7.50 1.31
N ALA A 9 -4.58 6.73 2.01
CA ALA A 9 -4.76 6.46 3.44
C ALA A 9 -4.80 7.74 4.31
N ILE A 10 -4.09 8.80 3.92
CA ILE A 10 -4.17 10.11 4.60
C ILE A 10 -5.48 10.80 4.27
N SER A 11 -5.94 10.73 3.03
CA SER A 11 -7.20 11.34 2.60
C SER A 11 -8.40 10.70 3.31
N ASP A 12 -8.38 9.39 3.47
CA ASP A 12 -9.44 8.65 4.17
C ASP A 12 -9.40 8.86 5.70
N GLY A 13 -8.22 9.17 6.24
CA GLY A 13 -7.97 9.36 7.66
C GLY A 13 -7.98 10.83 8.14
N VAL A 14 -8.48 11.79 7.36
CA VAL A 14 -8.44 13.22 7.74
C VAL A 14 -9.06 13.48 9.12
N ALA A 15 -10.15 12.82 9.45
CA ALA A 15 -10.83 12.96 10.73
C ALA A 15 -10.01 12.45 11.96
N LEU A 16 -8.92 11.73 11.73
CA LEU A 16 -8.03 11.23 12.78
C LEU A 16 -6.91 12.21 13.14
N PHE A 17 -6.76 13.31 12.38
CA PHE A 17 -5.74 14.32 12.65
C PHE A 17 -6.16 15.25 13.78
N GLN A 18 -5.15 15.82 14.47
CA GLN A 18 -5.38 16.88 15.45
C GLN A 18 -5.94 18.13 14.78
N GLN A 19 -6.78 18.85 15.51
CA GLN A 19 -7.34 20.12 15.04
C GLN A 19 -6.25 21.19 14.84
N PRO A 20 -6.30 21.97 13.73
CA PRO A 20 -7.26 21.90 12.62
C PRO A 20 -6.93 20.77 11.64
N GLU A 21 -7.81 19.77 11.58
CA GLU A 21 -7.61 18.48 10.89
C GLU A 21 -7.20 18.65 9.44
N HIS A 22 -7.91 19.47 8.68
CA HIS A 22 -7.66 19.70 7.25
C HIS A 22 -6.30 20.33 6.96
N VAL A 23 -5.81 21.21 7.84
CA VAL A 23 -4.49 21.86 7.68
C VAL A 23 -3.38 20.85 7.94
N ASN A 24 -3.49 20.08 9.02
CA ASN A 24 -2.51 19.09 9.42
C ASN A 24 -2.45 17.92 8.40
N ALA A 25 -3.60 17.42 7.96
CA ALA A 25 -3.67 16.40 6.92
C ALA A 25 -3.04 16.88 5.61
N ARG A 26 -3.36 18.10 5.17
CA ARG A 26 -2.77 18.70 3.95
C ARG A 26 -1.26 18.84 4.06
N ARG A 27 -0.75 19.32 5.20
CA ARG A 27 0.70 19.47 5.44
C ARG A 27 1.41 18.11 5.38
N THR A 28 0.85 17.11 6.03
CA THR A 28 1.38 15.75 6.01
C THR A 28 1.39 15.19 4.60
N LEU A 29 0.33 15.40 3.84
CA LEU A 29 0.20 14.95 2.45
C LEU A 29 1.26 15.58 1.55
N PHE A 30 1.52 16.89 1.68
CA PHE A 30 2.58 17.55 0.93
C PHE A 30 3.97 17.03 1.26
N ILE A 31 4.28 16.84 2.55
CA ILE A 31 5.57 16.31 2.99
C ILE A 31 5.76 14.88 2.45
N MET A 32 4.75 14.02 2.62
CA MET A 32 4.82 12.64 2.13
C MET A 32 4.94 12.57 0.61
N SER A 33 4.19 13.39 -0.12
CA SER A 33 4.27 13.43 -1.59
C SER A 33 5.66 13.87 -2.06
N GLY A 34 6.25 14.86 -1.40
CA GLY A 34 7.60 15.33 -1.69
C GLY A 34 8.66 14.27 -1.42
N LEU A 35 8.59 13.61 -0.26
CA LEU A 35 9.49 12.50 0.10
C LEU A 35 9.33 11.32 -0.87
N LEU A 36 8.09 10.91 -1.14
CA LEU A 36 7.81 9.82 -2.06
C LEU A 36 8.33 10.13 -3.47
N GLY A 37 8.06 11.33 -3.97
CA GLY A 37 8.54 11.77 -5.29
C GLY A 37 10.06 11.76 -5.37
N SER A 38 10.76 12.27 -4.36
CA SER A 38 12.22 12.26 -4.32
C SER A 38 12.80 10.86 -4.27
N LEU A 39 12.21 9.95 -3.50
CA LEU A 39 12.62 8.54 -3.43
C LEU A 39 12.42 7.81 -4.76
N VAL A 40 11.25 7.99 -5.39
CA VAL A 40 10.96 7.37 -6.69
C VAL A 40 11.92 7.88 -7.76
N LEU A 41 12.15 9.18 -7.83
CA LEU A 41 13.11 9.78 -8.76
C LEU A 41 14.53 9.29 -8.49
N GLY A 42 14.95 9.24 -7.23
CA GLY A 42 16.27 8.74 -6.84
C GLY A 42 16.49 7.29 -7.26
N VAL A 43 15.57 6.41 -6.90
CA VAL A 43 15.64 4.98 -7.27
C VAL A 43 15.62 4.80 -8.79
N SER A 44 14.76 5.53 -9.51
CA SER A 44 14.68 5.46 -10.97
C SER A 44 15.97 5.94 -11.64
N TRP A 45 16.56 7.02 -11.13
CA TRP A 45 17.83 7.55 -11.64
C TRP A 45 18.98 6.57 -11.41
N PHE A 46 19.10 5.99 -10.22
CA PHE A 46 20.10 4.97 -9.92
C PHE A 46 19.90 3.72 -10.75
N ALA A 47 18.66 3.21 -10.85
CA ALA A 47 18.34 2.05 -11.67
C ALA A 47 18.73 2.24 -13.13
N HIS A 48 18.48 3.43 -13.69
CA HIS A 48 18.88 3.78 -15.04
C HIS A 48 20.41 3.81 -15.18
N ARG A 49 21.14 4.39 -14.22
CA ARG A 49 22.60 4.48 -14.23
C ARG A 49 23.30 3.14 -14.20
N ILE A 50 22.79 2.18 -13.43
CA ILE A 50 23.40 0.85 -13.31
C ILE A 50 22.80 -0.18 -14.28
N HIS A 51 21.89 0.26 -15.16
CA HIS A 51 21.16 -0.61 -16.09
C HIS A 51 20.48 -1.80 -15.37
N ALA A 52 19.92 -1.53 -14.18
CA ALA A 52 19.23 -2.54 -13.42
C ALA A 52 18.01 -3.04 -14.19
N MET A 53 17.94 -4.35 -14.41
CA MET A 53 16.80 -4.97 -15.09
C MET A 53 15.98 -5.78 -14.10
N PRO A 54 14.64 -5.71 -14.18
CA PRO A 54 13.79 -6.62 -13.43
C PRO A 54 13.97 -8.04 -14.02
N TYR A 55 14.22 -9.01 -13.15
CA TYR A 55 14.28 -10.41 -13.54
C TYR A 55 12.88 -11.03 -13.49
N GLU A 56 12.56 -11.90 -14.44
CA GLU A 56 11.27 -12.63 -14.45
C GLU A 56 11.05 -13.47 -13.19
N SER A 57 12.13 -13.98 -12.57
CA SER A 57 12.08 -14.66 -11.29
C SER A 57 11.78 -13.74 -10.08
N GLY A 58 11.72 -12.39 -10.30
CA GLY A 58 11.54 -11.41 -9.23
C GLY A 58 12.75 -11.20 -8.32
N THR A 59 13.82 -11.99 -8.47
CA THR A 59 15.07 -11.92 -7.68
C THR A 59 16.30 -11.97 -8.57
N PRO A 60 17.35 -11.17 -8.28
CA PRO A 60 17.42 -10.10 -7.27
C PRO A 60 16.56 -8.90 -7.62
N THR A 61 15.93 -8.27 -6.62
CA THR A 61 15.12 -7.06 -6.82
C THR A 61 15.95 -5.89 -7.30
N VAL A 62 15.35 -4.90 -7.97
CA VAL A 62 16.05 -3.69 -8.43
C VAL A 62 16.75 -2.97 -7.26
N ILE A 63 16.11 -2.87 -6.09
CA ILE A 63 16.71 -2.28 -4.90
C ILE A 63 17.93 -3.07 -4.42
N SER A 64 17.85 -4.41 -4.48
CA SER A 64 18.97 -5.30 -4.15
C SER A 64 20.16 -5.10 -5.09
N GLN A 65 19.92 -4.96 -6.40
CA GLN A 65 20.94 -4.68 -7.39
C GLN A 65 21.63 -3.33 -7.14
N ILE A 66 20.81 -2.28 -6.88
CA ILE A 66 21.32 -0.95 -6.53
C ILE A 66 22.19 -1.00 -5.26
N ALA A 67 21.67 -1.64 -4.20
CA ALA A 67 22.38 -1.76 -2.93
C ALA A 67 23.75 -2.46 -3.11
N LYS A 68 23.78 -3.59 -3.82
CA LYS A 68 24.99 -4.34 -4.09
C LYS A 68 26.03 -3.54 -4.88
N THR A 69 25.57 -2.76 -5.87
CA THR A 69 26.46 -1.93 -6.70
C THR A 69 27.07 -0.77 -5.92
N ILE A 70 26.31 -0.16 -5.01
CA ILE A 70 26.79 0.99 -4.22
C ILE A 70 27.73 0.57 -3.10
N VAL A 71 27.43 -0.54 -2.44
CA VAL A 71 28.10 -0.92 -1.19
C VAL A 71 29.38 -1.76 -1.43
N GLY A 72 29.49 -2.40 -2.60
CA GLY A 72 30.67 -3.22 -2.97
C GLY A 72 30.75 -4.56 -2.25
N ASP A 73 31.85 -5.30 -2.50
CA ASP A 73 32.00 -6.71 -2.08
C ASP A 73 32.80 -6.89 -0.75
N GLY A 74 33.15 -5.79 -0.03
CA GLY A 74 33.84 -5.87 1.26
C GLY A 74 32.96 -6.34 2.42
N VAL A 75 33.56 -6.70 3.57
CA VAL A 75 32.83 -7.08 4.79
C VAL A 75 31.82 -6.01 5.21
N PHE A 76 32.21 -4.73 5.14
CA PHE A 76 31.33 -3.61 5.38
C PHE A 76 30.17 -3.58 4.37
N GLY A 77 30.49 -3.86 3.09
CA GLY A 77 29.51 -3.94 2.01
C GLY A 77 28.46 -5.01 2.25
N GLN A 78 28.88 -6.18 2.62
CA GLN A 78 27.99 -7.30 2.89
C GLN A 78 27.08 -7.01 4.10
N THR A 79 27.60 -6.40 5.16
CA THR A 79 26.80 -5.99 6.33
C THR A 79 25.73 -4.95 5.96
N MET A 80 26.10 -3.91 5.18
CA MET A 80 25.14 -2.91 4.70
C MET A 80 24.07 -3.51 3.78
N PHE A 81 24.46 -4.42 2.89
CA PHE A 81 23.50 -5.13 2.04
C PHE A 81 22.47 -5.88 2.87
N VAL A 82 22.90 -6.64 3.89
CA VAL A 82 21.98 -7.37 4.78
C VAL A 82 21.07 -6.41 5.54
N LEU A 83 21.60 -5.28 6.02
CA LEU A 83 20.78 -4.26 6.68
C LEU A 83 19.70 -3.65 5.76
N VAL A 84 20.06 -3.35 4.51
CA VAL A 84 19.08 -2.87 3.51
C VAL A 84 18.00 -3.92 3.24
N GLN A 85 18.38 -5.18 3.09
CA GLN A 85 17.42 -6.27 2.88
C GLN A 85 16.49 -6.47 4.10
N ALA A 86 17.05 -6.43 5.31
CA ALA A 86 16.25 -6.49 6.53
C ALA A 86 15.30 -5.30 6.65
N ALA A 87 15.75 -4.09 6.35
CA ALA A 87 14.93 -2.89 6.37
C ALA A 87 13.78 -2.96 5.33
N THR A 88 14.06 -3.43 4.12
CA THR A 88 13.02 -3.61 3.09
C THR A 88 11.99 -4.67 3.50
N MET A 89 12.43 -5.76 4.10
CA MET A 89 11.53 -6.79 4.65
C MET A 89 10.63 -6.23 5.75
N LEU A 90 11.19 -5.46 6.69
CA LEU A 90 10.44 -4.83 7.78
C LEU A 90 9.40 -3.85 7.26
N ILE A 91 9.74 -3.04 6.25
CA ILE A 91 8.80 -2.10 5.63
C ILE A 91 7.64 -2.85 4.95
N LEU A 92 7.92 -3.93 4.23
CA LEU A 92 6.88 -4.74 3.60
C LEU A 92 5.95 -5.39 4.64
N PHE A 93 6.54 -5.90 5.74
CA PHE A 93 5.77 -6.45 6.85
C PHE A 93 4.90 -5.40 7.54
N ALA A 94 5.44 -4.20 7.79
CA ALA A 94 4.68 -3.08 8.33
C ALA A 94 3.54 -2.66 7.39
N GLY A 95 3.79 -2.62 6.08
CA GLY A 95 2.77 -2.35 5.06
C GLY A 95 1.64 -3.38 5.08
N ALA A 96 1.95 -4.66 5.18
CA ALA A 96 0.94 -5.71 5.34
C ALA A 96 0.11 -5.51 6.62
N ASN A 97 0.76 -5.17 7.75
CA ASN A 97 0.07 -4.93 9.02
C ASN A 97 -0.92 -3.77 8.95
N THR A 98 -0.60 -2.69 8.22
CA THR A 98 -1.54 -1.55 8.04
C THR A 98 -2.81 -1.97 7.31
N THR A 99 -2.73 -2.88 6.36
CA THR A 99 -3.89 -3.43 5.64
C THR A 99 -4.83 -4.18 6.59
N TYR A 100 -4.29 -4.92 7.55
CA TYR A 100 -5.08 -5.62 8.58
C TYR A 100 -5.81 -4.67 9.55
N SER A 101 -5.38 -3.43 9.65
CA SER A 101 -6.08 -2.40 10.43
C SER A 101 -7.14 -1.67 9.60
N ALA A 102 -6.81 -1.29 8.37
CA ALA A 102 -7.66 -0.47 7.51
C ALA A 102 -8.81 -1.27 6.87
N PHE A 103 -8.53 -2.45 6.30
CA PHE A 103 -9.52 -3.24 5.57
C PHE A 103 -10.75 -3.65 6.40
N PRO A 104 -10.61 -4.16 7.64
CA PRO A 104 -11.76 -4.51 8.46
C PRO A 104 -12.63 -3.29 8.82
N LEU A 105 -12.01 -2.12 8.98
CA LEU A 105 -12.72 -0.88 9.24
C LEU A 105 -13.54 -0.44 8.02
N LEU A 106 -12.96 -0.49 6.82
CA LEU A 106 -13.67 -0.22 5.57
C LEU A 106 -14.82 -1.20 5.34
N CYS A 107 -14.60 -2.49 5.58
CA CYS A 107 -15.65 -3.50 5.53
C CYS A 107 -16.82 -3.19 6.48
N ASN A 108 -16.52 -2.69 7.68
CA ASN A 108 -17.55 -2.29 8.62
C ASN A 108 -18.38 -1.12 8.09
N PHE A 109 -17.77 -0.07 7.52
CA PHE A 109 -18.50 1.05 6.94
C PHE A 109 -19.41 0.59 5.80
N VAL A 110 -18.88 -0.17 4.87
CA VAL A 110 -19.64 -0.67 3.71
C VAL A 110 -20.77 -1.64 4.13
N ALA A 111 -20.55 -2.43 5.18
CA ALA A 111 -21.57 -3.32 5.74
C ALA A 111 -22.64 -2.55 6.51
N THR A 112 -22.29 -1.44 7.16
CA THR A 112 -23.25 -0.54 7.83
C THR A 112 -24.18 0.12 6.81
N ASP A 113 -23.64 0.49 5.64
CA ASP A 113 -24.41 1.03 4.51
C ASP A 113 -25.23 -0.03 3.75
N GLY A 114 -25.13 -1.30 4.16
CA GLY A 114 -25.96 -2.41 3.62
C GLY A 114 -25.39 -3.07 2.35
N TYR A 115 -24.21 -2.71 1.88
CA TYR A 115 -23.58 -3.29 0.69
C TYR A 115 -22.81 -4.58 0.97
N LEU A 116 -22.48 -4.86 2.23
CA LEU A 116 -21.82 -6.09 2.66
C LEU A 116 -22.62 -6.80 3.76
N PRO A 117 -22.38 -8.11 3.97
CA PRO A 117 -23.05 -8.88 5.01
C PRO A 117 -22.86 -8.26 6.41
N ARG A 118 -23.96 -8.21 7.18
CA ARG A 118 -23.97 -7.64 8.56
C ARG A 118 -23.00 -8.32 9.53
N GLN A 119 -22.52 -9.53 9.23
CA GLN A 119 -21.51 -10.21 10.02
C GLN A 119 -20.20 -9.40 10.12
N LEU A 120 -19.91 -8.54 9.16
CA LEU A 120 -18.71 -7.69 9.14
C LEU A 120 -18.81 -6.46 10.03
N THR A 121 -20.01 -6.10 10.51
CA THR A 121 -20.21 -5.03 11.50
C THR A 121 -19.98 -5.49 12.94
N LYS A 122 -19.98 -6.80 13.20
CA LYS A 122 -19.83 -7.35 14.53
C LYS A 122 -18.38 -7.21 15.01
N ARG A 123 -18.19 -6.54 16.16
CA ARG A 123 -16.90 -6.51 16.86
C ARG A 123 -16.75 -7.81 17.66
N GLY A 124 -15.59 -8.45 17.54
CA GLY A 124 -15.23 -9.61 18.33
C GLY A 124 -14.90 -9.25 19.78
N HIS A 125 -14.56 -10.26 20.59
CA HIS A 125 -14.27 -10.12 22.03
C HIS A 125 -13.19 -9.08 22.41
N ARG A 126 -12.30 -8.73 21.46
CA ARG A 126 -11.21 -7.73 21.63
C ARG A 126 -11.49 -6.42 20.92
N LEU A 127 -12.76 -6.06 20.69
CA LEU A 127 -13.18 -4.86 19.97
C LEU A 127 -12.66 -4.76 18.52
N ALA A 128 -12.05 -5.83 18.00
CA ALA A 128 -11.55 -5.91 16.62
C ALA A 128 -12.62 -6.51 15.70
N PHE A 129 -12.62 -6.09 14.45
CA PHE A 129 -13.51 -6.66 13.42
C PHE A 129 -12.94 -8.00 12.91
N SER A 130 -13.02 -9.04 13.74
CA SER A 130 -12.41 -10.35 13.49
C SER A 130 -12.85 -10.96 12.15
N ASN A 131 -14.10 -10.79 11.75
CA ASN A 131 -14.61 -11.30 10.49
C ASN A 131 -13.98 -10.62 9.27
N GLY A 132 -13.67 -9.32 9.36
CA GLY A 132 -12.94 -8.60 8.33
C GLY A 132 -11.50 -9.09 8.19
N ILE A 133 -10.84 -9.37 9.32
CA ILE A 133 -9.48 -9.93 9.35
C ILE A 133 -9.47 -11.33 8.71
N LEU A 134 -10.44 -12.20 9.05
CA LEU A 134 -10.56 -13.53 8.47
C LEU A 134 -10.83 -13.48 6.96
N LEU A 135 -11.69 -12.56 6.52
CA LEU A 135 -11.96 -12.35 5.10
C LEU A 135 -10.70 -11.92 4.34
N LEU A 136 -9.96 -10.95 4.89
CA LEU A 136 -8.70 -10.50 4.31
C LEU A 136 -7.66 -11.62 4.24
N SER A 137 -7.49 -12.36 5.35
CA SER A 137 -6.52 -13.46 5.41
C SER A 137 -6.88 -14.58 4.44
N GLY A 138 -8.16 -14.98 4.41
CA GLY A 138 -8.65 -16.01 3.50
C GLY A 138 -8.50 -15.61 2.04
N GLY A 139 -8.85 -14.37 1.69
CA GLY A 139 -8.65 -13.82 0.35
C GLY A 139 -7.19 -13.73 -0.05
N GLY A 140 -6.32 -13.30 0.87
CA GLY A 140 -4.87 -13.23 0.66
C GLY A 140 -4.26 -14.62 0.42
N ILE A 141 -4.60 -15.60 1.25
CA ILE A 141 -4.15 -16.99 1.08
C ILE A 141 -4.63 -17.56 -0.26
N PHE A 142 -5.91 -17.33 -0.59
CA PHE A 142 -6.47 -17.77 -1.86
C PHE A 142 -5.71 -17.18 -3.05
N LEU A 143 -5.44 -15.86 -3.05
CA LEU A 143 -4.70 -15.20 -4.12
C LEU A 143 -3.27 -15.74 -4.25
N VAL A 144 -2.56 -15.94 -3.14
CA VAL A 144 -1.20 -16.49 -3.16
C VAL A 144 -1.18 -17.92 -3.72
N LEU A 145 -2.14 -18.75 -3.34
CA LEU A 145 -2.25 -20.12 -3.87
C LEU A 145 -2.65 -20.11 -5.35
N PHE A 146 -3.60 -19.24 -5.74
CA PHE A 146 -4.07 -19.12 -7.12
C PHE A 146 -2.97 -18.66 -8.08
N THR A 147 -2.13 -17.73 -7.63
CA THR A 147 -0.99 -17.21 -8.42
C THR A 147 0.28 -18.04 -8.28
N ALA A 148 0.22 -19.15 -7.56
CA ALA A 148 1.39 -19.97 -7.21
C ALA A 148 2.55 -19.14 -6.60
N GLY A 149 2.21 -18.06 -5.87
CA GLY A 149 3.18 -17.15 -5.27
C GLY A 149 3.92 -16.23 -6.26
N SER A 150 3.48 -16.16 -7.52
CA SER A 150 4.08 -15.27 -8.50
C SER A 150 3.79 -13.80 -8.16
N VAL A 151 4.85 -13.05 -7.87
CA VAL A 151 4.76 -11.62 -7.56
C VAL A 151 4.23 -10.82 -8.75
N GLU A 152 4.60 -11.20 -9.97
CA GLU A 152 4.18 -10.55 -11.20
C GLU A 152 2.65 -10.60 -11.38
N HIS A 153 2.05 -11.78 -11.21
CA HIS A 153 0.61 -11.95 -11.26
C HIS A 153 -0.10 -11.20 -10.13
N LEU A 154 0.46 -11.24 -8.90
CA LEU A 154 -0.10 -10.50 -7.76
C LEU A 154 -0.09 -8.98 -8.00
N VAL A 155 0.99 -8.44 -8.57
CA VAL A 155 1.08 -7.01 -8.91
C VAL A 155 0.07 -6.63 -10.00
N ALA A 156 -0.20 -7.50 -10.97
CA ALA A 156 -1.23 -7.27 -12.00
C ALA A 156 -2.63 -7.19 -11.38
N PHE A 157 -3.00 -8.13 -10.50
CA PHE A 157 -4.28 -8.07 -9.76
C PHE A 157 -4.38 -6.84 -8.87
N TYR A 158 -3.30 -6.50 -8.18
CA TYR A 158 -3.21 -5.28 -7.38
C TYR A 158 -3.46 -4.02 -8.23
N ALA A 159 -2.81 -3.91 -9.39
CA ALA A 159 -2.98 -2.77 -10.29
C ALA A 159 -4.44 -2.64 -10.77
N LEU A 160 -5.07 -3.75 -11.16
CA LEU A 160 -6.49 -3.77 -11.55
C LEU A 160 -7.39 -3.28 -10.42
N GLY A 161 -7.17 -3.75 -9.18
CA GLY A 161 -7.94 -3.32 -8.01
C GLY A 161 -7.80 -1.83 -7.74
N VAL A 162 -6.58 -1.32 -7.72
CA VAL A 162 -6.28 0.10 -7.45
C VAL A 162 -6.88 1.02 -8.51
N PHE A 163 -6.68 0.71 -9.80
CA PHE A 163 -7.23 1.55 -10.86
C PHE A 163 -8.76 1.52 -10.91
N THR A 164 -9.37 0.37 -10.64
CA THR A 164 -10.83 0.25 -10.52
C THR A 164 -11.33 1.09 -9.35
N GLY A 165 -10.71 0.99 -8.18
CA GLY A 165 -11.06 1.78 -7.00
C GLY A 165 -10.97 3.29 -7.26
N PHE A 166 -9.87 3.77 -7.81
CA PHE A 166 -9.70 5.19 -8.13
C PHE A 166 -10.71 5.69 -9.18
N THR A 167 -11.01 4.87 -10.18
CA THR A 167 -12.00 5.22 -11.21
C THR A 167 -13.39 5.37 -10.59
N LEU A 168 -13.79 4.42 -9.74
CA LEU A 168 -15.08 4.46 -9.06
C LEU A 168 -15.17 5.62 -8.08
N ALA A 169 -14.11 5.88 -7.30
CA ALA A 169 -14.04 7.02 -6.39
C ALA A 169 -14.14 8.35 -7.14
N GLY A 170 -13.38 8.51 -8.22
CA GLY A 170 -13.44 9.71 -9.08
C GLY A 170 -14.82 9.93 -9.69
N PHE A 171 -15.44 8.87 -10.20
CA PHE A 171 -16.82 8.94 -10.72
C PHE A 171 -17.82 9.30 -9.63
N GLY A 172 -17.68 8.72 -8.43
CA GLY A 172 -18.51 9.05 -7.27
C GLY A 172 -18.42 10.52 -6.88
N MET A 173 -17.20 11.08 -6.85
CA MET A 173 -16.96 12.51 -6.56
C MET A 173 -17.58 13.43 -7.62
N VAL A 174 -17.43 13.14 -8.90
CA VAL A 174 -18.03 13.91 -9.98
C VAL A 174 -19.56 13.90 -9.85
N ARG A 175 -20.16 12.73 -9.64
CA ARG A 175 -21.61 12.60 -9.44
C ARG A 175 -22.11 13.39 -8.22
N HIS A 176 -21.37 13.33 -7.12
CA HIS A 176 -21.68 14.09 -5.92
C HIS A 176 -21.63 15.60 -6.16
N ALA A 177 -20.56 16.07 -6.83
CA ALA A 177 -20.41 17.48 -7.17
C ALA A 177 -21.50 18.00 -8.12
N LEU A 178 -21.93 17.18 -9.08
CA LEU A 178 -23.02 17.55 -10.00
C LEU A 178 -24.38 17.60 -9.28
N ARG A 179 -24.62 16.69 -8.34
CA ARG A 179 -25.87 16.63 -7.57
C ARG A 179 -26.01 17.76 -6.54
N ASN A 180 -24.90 18.25 -6.00
CA ASN A 180 -24.90 19.32 -5.00
C ASN A 180 -24.76 20.74 -5.62
N LYS A 181 -24.85 20.87 -6.93
CA LYS A 181 -24.91 22.16 -7.62
C LYS A 181 -26.36 22.66 -7.81
N GLU A 182 -27.35 21.88 -7.38
CA GLU A 182 -28.74 22.29 -7.23
C GLU A 182 -29.00 22.72 -5.79
#